data_d13e649f356244a141abe88eba5fee54
#
_entry.id   d13e649f356244a141abe88eba5fee54
#
_cell.length_a   1.000
_cell.length_b   1.000
_cell.length_c   1.000
_cell.angle_alpha   90.00
_cell.angle_beta   90.00
_cell.angle_gamma   90.00
#
_symmetry.space_group_name_H-M   'P 1'
#
loop_
_entity.id
_entity.type
_entity.pdbx_description
1 polymer ?
#
loop_
_entity_poly.entity_id
_entity_poly.type
_entity_poly.pdbx_seq_one_letter_code
_entity_poly.pdbx_strand_id
1 'polypeptide(L)'
;MEGMKAQMMKQFSAMGANRVQVSIYSWMYDADGNDVSKDYFPDLYEYCQGLREYVIGITPNGGANATVIYGTKNSSTMQTEYDKQWNLISGPPSLYYGSDQYSACNNLTVAKGRDLAYLDIQNYNQVCVIGAEMAKQFFGTVDPVGKTLKVNGNNFTVVGVYAARGDEGDNSMKQMDNMVVFPYTASRVLGGARFTEYIVKARDSESANTAIAYIGGFLKGLVPQGSGDYEVRAADYWQQYQNESFNMIGMVLGGIA
;
A
#
# COMPACT_ATOMS: atom_id res chain seq x y z
N MET A 1 9.46 17.36 -17.64
CA MET A 1 9.90 16.84 -16.32
C MET A 1 9.16 17.47 -15.15
N GLU A 2 8.84 18.76 -15.16
CA GLU A 2 8.11 19.43 -14.06
C GLU A 2 6.71 18.86 -13.82
N GLY A 3 5.94 18.53 -14.86
CA GLY A 3 4.60 17.96 -14.70
C GLY A 3 4.57 16.59 -14.01
N MET A 4 5.53 15.72 -14.33
CA MET A 4 5.64 14.40 -13.68
C MET A 4 6.03 14.52 -12.20
N LYS A 5 6.94 15.47 -11.89
CA LYS A 5 7.32 15.76 -10.49
C LYS A 5 6.14 16.29 -9.69
N ALA A 6 5.37 17.22 -10.26
CA ALA A 6 4.18 17.79 -9.63
C ALA A 6 3.11 16.70 -9.38
N GLN A 7 2.90 15.79 -10.33
CA GLN A 7 1.97 14.68 -10.18
C GLN A 7 2.42 13.68 -9.08
N MET A 8 3.71 13.31 -9.07
CA MET A 8 4.26 12.47 -7.99
C MET A 8 4.08 13.13 -6.61
N MET A 9 4.38 14.43 -6.50
CA MET A 9 4.20 15.17 -5.24
C MET A 9 2.74 15.17 -4.78
N LYS A 10 1.80 15.34 -5.71
CA LYS A 10 0.38 15.29 -5.41
C LYS A 10 -0.06 13.89 -4.96
N GLN A 11 0.44 12.84 -5.59
CA GLN A 11 0.18 11.46 -5.18
C GLN A 11 0.73 11.15 -3.78
N PHE A 12 1.96 11.59 -3.47
CA PHE A 12 2.52 11.46 -2.12
C PHE A 12 1.69 12.18 -1.06
N SER A 13 1.27 13.41 -1.36
CA SER A 13 0.40 14.18 -0.47
C SER A 13 -0.95 13.48 -0.22
N ALA A 14 -1.53 12.87 -1.26
CA ALA A 14 -2.79 12.14 -1.17
C ALA A 14 -2.70 10.87 -0.29
N MET A 15 -1.53 10.23 -0.21
CA MET A 15 -1.31 9.11 0.72
C MET A 15 -1.29 9.53 2.19
N GLY A 16 -1.24 10.83 2.48
CA GLY A 16 -1.25 11.42 3.81
C GLY A 16 0.13 11.46 4.47
N ALA A 17 0.32 12.46 5.33
CA ALA A 17 1.51 12.65 6.14
C ALA A 17 1.64 11.59 7.25
N ASN A 18 2.75 11.63 7.98
CA ASN A 18 3.00 10.85 9.19
C ASN A 18 3.01 9.32 8.95
N ARG A 19 3.50 8.90 7.79
CA ARG A 19 3.72 7.48 7.48
C ARG A 19 5.15 7.09 7.86
N VAL A 20 5.27 5.95 8.51
CA VAL A 20 6.54 5.32 8.85
C VAL A 20 6.67 4.06 8.01
N GLN A 21 7.75 3.93 7.28
CA GLN A 21 8.09 2.72 6.55
C GLN A 21 8.95 1.83 7.45
N VAL A 22 8.55 0.57 7.53
CA VAL A 22 9.30 -0.48 8.22
C VAL A 22 9.71 -1.51 7.17
N SER A 23 10.98 -1.78 7.06
CA SER A 23 11.51 -2.82 6.18
C SER A 23 12.24 -3.86 7.01
N ILE A 24 11.97 -5.15 6.80
CA ILE A 24 12.61 -6.25 7.50
C ILE A 24 13.12 -7.24 6.45
N TYR A 25 14.40 -7.41 6.42
CA TYR A 25 15.07 -8.37 5.56
C TYR A 25 15.58 -9.52 6.43
N SER A 26 15.12 -10.74 6.20
CA SER A 26 15.64 -11.90 6.88
C SER A 26 16.01 -12.99 5.88
N TRP A 27 17.10 -13.69 6.17
CA TRP A 27 17.70 -14.73 5.34
C TRP A 27 18.03 -15.93 6.22
N MET A 28 16.98 -16.59 6.73
CA MET A 28 17.12 -17.81 7.51
C MET A 28 16.87 -19.00 6.60
N TYR A 29 17.87 -19.91 6.55
CA TYR A 29 17.78 -21.12 5.75
C TYR A 29 17.94 -22.34 6.66
N ASP A 30 17.19 -23.39 6.35
CA ASP A 30 17.37 -24.69 7.02
C ASP A 30 18.62 -25.43 6.48
N ALA A 31 18.86 -26.64 7.02
CA ALA A 31 20.01 -27.46 6.60
C ALA A 31 19.93 -27.90 5.14
N ASP A 32 18.73 -27.88 4.54
CA ASP A 32 18.47 -28.25 3.14
C ASP A 32 18.52 -27.05 2.21
N GLY A 33 18.76 -25.83 2.75
CA GLY A 33 18.83 -24.58 1.99
C GLY A 33 17.49 -23.94 1.67
N ASN A 34 16.39 -24.36 2.30
CA ASN A 34 15.10 -23.72 2.13
C ASN A 34 14.99 -22.46 2.99
N ASP A 35 14.35 -21.42 2.45
CA ASP A 35 14.05 -20.17 3.20
C ASP A 35 13.01 -20.46 4.30
N VAL A 36 13.44 -20.41 5.55
CA VAL A 36 12.62 -20.58 6.76
C VAL A 36 12.46 -19.27 7.52
N SER A 37 12.69 -18.15 6.84
CA SER A 37 12.54 -16.83 7.45
C SER A 37 11.11 -16.58 7.92
N LYS A 38 11.00 -15.97 9.10
CA LYS A 38 9.71 -15.72 9.77
C LYS A 38 8.91 -14.62 9.06
N ASP A 39 7.57 -14.74 9.06
CA ASP A 39 6.67 -13.61 8.81
C ASP A 39 6.57 -12.77 10.09
N TYR A 40 7.03 -11.53 10.02
CA TYR A 40 7.06 -10.61 11.16
C TYR A 40 5.80 -9.75 11.29
N PHE A 41 4.87 -9.82 10.33
CA PHE A 41 3.68 -8.97 10.36
C PHE A 41 2.80 -9.20 11.60
N PRO A 42 2.51 -10.44 12.02
CA PRO A 42 1.68 -10.65 13.21
C PRO A 42 2.26 -10.02 14.48
N ASP A 43 3.57 -10.17 14.70
CA ASP A 43 4.24 -9.58 15.87
C ASP A 43 4.23 -8.05 15.83
N LEU A 44 4.49 -7.47 14.64
CA LEU A 44 4.44 -6.02 14.43
C LEU A 44 3.03 -5.47 14.59
N TYR A 45 2.02 -6.19 14.10
CA TYR A 45 0.63 -5.80 14.22
C TYR A 45 0.21 -5.74 15.69
N GLU A 46 0.52 -6.78 16.47
CA GLU A 46 0.21 -6.83 17.90
C GLU A 46 0.96 -5.71 18.66
N TYR A 47 2.25 -5.54 18.38
CA TYR A 47 3.04 -4.49 19.00
C TYR A 47 2.47 -3.08 18.70
N CYS A 48 2.12 -2.80 17.45
CA CYS A 48 1.51 -1.53 17.06
C CYS A 48 0.13 -1.30 17.70
N GLN A 49 -0.65 -2.38 17.98
CA GLN A 49 -1.89 -2.27 18.74
C GLN A 49 -1.64 -1.77 20.18
N GLY A 50 -0.49 -2.08 20.77
CA GLY A 50 -0.05 -1.54 22.07
C GLY A 50 0.35 -0.06 22.02
N LEU A 51 0.65 0.48 20.83
CA LEU A 51 1.11 1.86 20.64
C LEU A 51 0.00 2.82 20.18
N ARG A 52 -1.25 2.60 20.56
CA ARG A 52 -2.43 3.38 20.12
C ARG A 52 -2.36 4.88 20.42
N GLU A 53 -1.52 5.28 21.36
CA GLU A 53 -1.26 6.69 21.65
C GLU A 53 -0.53 7.38 20.48
N TYR A 54 0.34 6.66 19.77
CA TYR A 54 1.18 7.17 18.68
C TYR A 54 0.78 6.66 17.31
N VAL A 55 0.25 5.44 17.22
CA VAL A 55 -0.01 4.70 15.97
C VAL A 55 -1.52 4.58 15.73
N ILE A 56 -1.96 4.92 14.52
CA ILE A 56 -3.34 4.72 14.04
C ILE A 56 -3.51 3.30 13.49
N GLY A 57 -2.50 2.80 12.77
CA GLY A 57 -2.57 1.49 12.16
C GLY A 57 -1.29 1.06 11.45
N ILE A 58 -1.27 -0.21 11.09
CA ILE A 58 -0.19 -0.85 10.33
C ILE A 58 -0.76 -1.75 9.24
N THR A 59 -0.11 -1.79 8.09
CA THR A 59 -0.48 -2.65 6.96
C THR A 59 0.76 -3.15 6.23
N PRO A 60 0.76 -4.36 5.66
CA PRO A 60 1.79 -4.78 4.72
C PRO A 60 1.83 -3.84 3.51
N ASN A 61 3.02 -3.61 2.98
CA ASN A 61 3.26 -2.87 1.76
C ASN A 61 3.69 -3.85 0.66
N GLY A 62 2.73 -4.47 0.02
CA GLY A 62 2.98 -5.45 -1.01
C GLY A 62 1.83 -5.56 -2.00
N GLY A 63 2.13 -6.09 -3.17
CA GLY A 63 1.17 -6.26 -4.25
C GLY A 63 1.10 -7.70 -4.75
N ALA A 64 -0.02 -8.02 -5.40
CA ALA A 64 -0.22 -9.27 -6.14
C ALA A 64 0.06 -9.05 -7.63
N ASN A 65 0.63 -10.06 -8.27
CA ASN A 65 0.68 -10.14 -9.72
C ASN A 65 -0.34 -11.18 -10.19
N ALA A 66 -1.55 -10.72 -10.47
CA ALA A 66 -2.66 -11.59 -10.80
C ALA A 66 -3.58 -10.96 -11.85
N THR A 67 -4.27 -11.80 -12.61
CA THR A 67 -5.28 -11.37 -13.58
C THR A 67 -6.63 -11.25 -12.92
N VAL A 68 -7.28 -10.09 -13.08
CA VAL A 68 -8.63 -9.81 -12.59
C VAL A 68 -9.63 -9.89 -13.73
N ILE A 69 -10.72 -10.62 -13.52
CA ILE A 69 -11.79 -10.81 -14.51
C ILE A 69 -13.15 -10.50 -13.86
N TYR A 70 -13.97 -9.74 -14.59
CA TYR A 70 -15.38 -9.54 -14.30
C TYR A 70 -16.19 -9.49 -15.61
N GLY A 71 -17.10 -10.42 -15.80
CA GLY A 71 -17.84 -10.54 -17.06
C GLY A 71 -16.89 -10.71 -18.24
N THR A 72 -16.96 -9.79 -19.19
CA THR A 72 -16.07 -9.75 -20.37
C THR A 72 -14.79 -8.92 -20.14
N LYS A 73 -14.67 -8.21 -19.01
CA LYS A 73 -13.49 -7.42 -18.67
C LYS A 73 -12.39 -8.32 -18.10
N ASN A 74 -11.18 -8.18 -18.66
CA ASN A 74 -10.02 -8.97 -18.27
C ASN A 74 -8.78 -8.07 -18.21
N SER A 75 -8.16 -7.94 -17.03
CA SER A 75 -7.01 -7.07 -16.82
C SER A 75 -5.78 -7.46 -17.64
N SER A 76 -5.62 -8.75 -18.00
CA SER A 76 -4.47 -9.20 -18.79
C SER A 76 -4.50 -8.74 -20.25
N THR A 77 -5.66 -8.33 -20.75
CA THR A 77 -5.84 -7.84 -22.13
C THR A 77 -5.96 -6.31 -22.19
N MET A 78 -5.97 -5.64 -21.03
CA MET A 78 -6.04 -4.18 -20.96
C MET A 78 -4.67 -3.56 -21.26
N GLN A 79 -4.66 -2.56 -22.13
CA GLN A 79 -3.48 -1.72 -22.36
C GLN A 79 -3.58 -0.48 -21.47
N THR A 80 -2.44 -0.01 -20.97
CA THR A 80 -2.38 1.23 -20.21
C THR A 80 -2.34 2.40 -21.17
N GLU A 81 -3.30 3.29 -21.06
CA GLU A 81 -3.42 4.51 -21.85
C GLU A 81 -3.39 5.73 -20.95
N TYR A 82 -2.65 6.76 -21.36
CA TYR A 82 -2.52 8.03 -20.67
C TYR A 82 -2.93 9.20 -21.59
N ASP A 83 -3.47 10.25 -20.99
CA ASP A 83 -3.69 11.52 -21.67
C ASP A 83 -2.37 12.31 -21.84
N LYS A 84 -2.45 13.49 -22.48
CA LYS A 84 -1.29 14.37 -22.70
C LYS A 84 -0.67 14.91 -21.41
N GLN A 85 -1.41 14.86 -20.31
CA GLN A 85 -1.01 15.28 -18.97
C GLN A 85 -0.53 14.09 -18.12
N TRP A 86 -0.37 12.90 -18.71
CA TRP A 86 0.01 11.65 -18.03
C TRP A 86 -1.01 11.16 -16.98
N ASN A 87 -2.28 11.55 -17.12
CA ASN A 87 -3.34 10.95 -16.30
C ASN A 87 -3.82 9.65 -16.93
N LEU A 88 -4.14 8.66 -16.09
CA LEU A 88 -4.66 7.37 -16.55
C LEU A 88 -6.02 7.56 -17.25
N ILE A 89 -6.12 7.09 -18.49
CA ILE A 89 -7.38 6.94 -19.23
C ILE A 89 -7.98 5.57 -18.97
N SER A 90 -7.18 4.52 -19.18
CA SER A 90 -7.56 3.13 -18.94
C SER A 90 -6.32 2.27 -18.65
N GLY A 91 -6.51 1.13 -18.00
CA GLY A 91 -5.42 0.20 -17.74
C GLY A 91 -5.78 -0.86 -16.72
N PRO A 92 -4.92 -1.88 -16.56
CA PRO A 92 -5.12 -2.89 -15.54
C PRO A 92 -5.05 -2.27 -14.14
N PRO A 93 -5.86 -2.75 -13.18
CA PRO A 93 -5.79 -2.27 -11.81
C PRO A 93 -4.51 -2.74 -11.13
N SER A 94 -3.99 -1.91 -10.20
CA SER A 94 -2.96 -2.31 -9.26
C SER A 94 -3.58 -3.17 -8.15
N LEU A 95 -2.90 -4.24 -7.78
CA LEU A 95 -3.40 -5.20 -6.80
C LEU A 95 -2.54 -5.12 -5.53
N TYR A 96 -3.16 -4.90 -4.39
CA TYR A 96 -2.49 -4.71 -3.11
C TYR A 96 -2.97 -5.71 -2.07
N TYR A 97 -2.07 -6.05 -1.16
CA TYR A 97 -2.39 -6.76 0.07
C TYR A 97 -2.49 -5.78 1.22
N GLY A 98 -3.53 -5.91 2.04
CA GLY A 98 -3.75 -5.02 3.17
C GLY A 98 -4.21 -5.71 4.43
N SER A 99 -4.00 -5.05 5.56
CA SER A 99 -4.67 -5.36 6.82
C SER A 99 -6.06 -4.70 6.86
N ASP A 100 -6.81 -4.93 7.92
CA ASP A 100 -8.02 -4.21 8.27
C ASP A 100 -7.81 -2.69 8.52
N GLN A 101 -6.54 -2.26 8.59
CA GLN A 101 -6.13 -0.88 8.78
C GLN A 101 -5.55 -0.25 7.49
N TYR A 102 -5.71 -0.93 6.37
CA TYR A 102 -5.15 -0.49 5.08
C TYR A 102 -5.64 0.90 4.68
N SER A 103 -6.93 1.17 4.81
CA SER A 103 -7.51 2.47 4.46
C SER A 103 -6.95 3.60 5.33
N ALA A 104 -6.86 3.37 6.64
CA ALA A 104 -6.28 4.34 7.58
C ALA A 104 -4.80 4.64 7.25
N CYS A 105 -4.01 3.60 6.93
CA CYS A 105 -2.59 3.75 6.56
C CYS A 105 -2.39 4.48 5.23
N ASN A 106 -3.37 4.43 4.32
CA ASN A 106 -3.29 5.00 2.97
C ASN A 106 -4.22 6.18 2.73
N ASN A 107 -4.79 6.76 3.79
CA ASN A 107 -5.69 7.91 3.74
C ASN A 107 -6.87 7.71 2.78
N LEU A 108 -7.50 6.53 2.87
CA LEU A 108 -8.65 6.15 2.06
C LEU A 108 -9.95 6.23 2.85
N THR A 109 -11.02 6.59 2.18
CA THR A 109 -12.38 6.60 2.74
C THR A 109 -13.26 5.61 1.97
N VAL A 110 -14.08 4.85 2.67
CA VAL A 110 -15.05 3.95 2.04
C VAL A 110 -16.25 4.76 1.56
N ALA A 111 -16.54 4.70 0.25
CA ALA A 111 -17.73 5.34 -0.34
C ALA A 111 -18.93 4.42 -0.32
N LYS A 112 -18.75 3.12 -0.48
CA LYS A 112 -19.82 2.11 -0.51
C LYS A 112 -19.39 0.82 0.18
N GLY A 113 -20.35 0.14 0.82
CA GLY A 113 -20.08 -1.12 1.49
C GLY A 113 -19.28 -0.95 2.76
N ARG A 114 -18.27 -1.79 2.95
CA ARG A 114 -17.37 -1.77 4.12
C ARG A 114 -15.91 -1.95 3.71
N ASP A 115 -15.03 -1.61 4.61
CA ASP A 115 -13.60 -1.89 4.49
C ASP A 115 -13.28 -3.36 4.80
N LEU A 116 -12.01 -3.74 4.61
CA LEU A 116 -11.48 -4.99 5.15
C LEU A 116 -11.66 -4.99 6.67
N ALA A 117 -12.09 -6.11 7.21
CA ALA A 117 -12.26 -6.29 8.64
C ALA A 117 -11.23 -7.31 9.17
N TYR A 118 -10.87 -7.19 10.44
CA TYR A 118 -10.01 -8.15 11.11
C TYR A 118 -10.50 -9.60 10.95
N LEU A 119 -11.82 -9.81 10.99
CA LEU A 119 -12.43 -11.13 10.76
C LEU A 119 -12.22 -11.66 9.34
N ASP A 120 -12.06 -10.81 8.33
CA ASP A 120 -11.74 -11.27 6.97
C ASP A 120 -10.34 -11.86 6.91
N ILE A 121 -9.42 -11.28 7.67
CA ILE A 121 -8.04 -11.77 7.80
C ILE A 121 -8.02 -13.07 8.61
N GLN A 122 -8.64 -13.06 9.77
CA GLN A 122 -8.65 -14.19 10.70
C GLN A 122 -9.29 -15.45 10.09
N ASN A 123 -10.37 -15.26 9.32
CA ASN A 123 -11.10 -16.35 8.69
C ASN A 123 -10.63 -16.68 7.27
N TYR A 124 -9.59 -16.00 6.77
CA TYR A 124 -9.09 -16.15 5.40
C TYR A 124 -10.19 -15.92 4.35
N ASN A 125 -11.10 -14.97 4.58
CA ASN A 125 -12.20 -14.69 3.68
C ASN A 125 -11.69 -14.19 2.32
N GLN A 126 -12.22 -14.75 1.25
CA GLN A 126 -11.93 -14.31 -0.11
C GLN A 126 -12.80 -13.09 -0.46
N VAL A 127 -12.42 -11.95 0.08
CA VAL A 127 -13.06 -10.65 -0.14
C VAL A 127 -12.06 -9.63 -0.66
N CYS A 128 -12.56 -8.55 -1.25
CA CYS A 128 -11.72 -7.42 -1.66
C CYS A 128 -12.48 -6.10 -1.56
N VAL A 129 -11.72 -5.01 -1.45
CA VAL A 129 -12.21 -3.65 -1.59
C VAL A 129 -11.57 -3.06 -2.85
N ILE A 130 -12.33 -2.34 -3.65
CA ILE A 130 -11.86 -1.79 -4.92
C ILE A 130 -11.83 -0.26 -4.88
N GLY A 131 -10.96 0.34 -5.68
CA GLY A 131 -10.93 1.79 -5.84
C GLY A 131 -12.01 2.29 -6.81
N ALA A 132 -12.29 3.59 -6.76
CA ALA A 132 -13.35 4.22 -7.56
C ALA A 132 -13.13 4.05 -9.08
N GLU A 133 -11.89 4.17 -9.56
CA GLU A 133 -11.60 4.02 -10.99
C GLU A 133 -11.72 2.57 -11.45
N MET A 134 -11.27 1.60 -10.62
CA MET A 134 -11.50 0.18 -10.87
C MET A 134 -13.00 -0.14 -10.95
N ALA A 135 -13.82 0.40 -10.02
CA ALA A 135 -15.26 0.23 -10.04
C ALA A 135 -15.87 0.75 -11.35
N LYS A 136 -15.45 1.94 -11.80
CA LYS A 136 -15.90 2.54 -13.05
C LYS A 136 -15.51 1.71 -14.27
N GLN A 137 -14.25 1.28 -14.36
CA GLN A 137 -13.75 0.56 -15.54
C GLN A 137 -14.34 -0.84 -15.68
N PHE A 138 -14.49 -1.58 -14.58
CA PHE A 138 -14.94 -2.98 -14.62
C PHE A 138 -16.47 -3.12 -14.50
N PHE A 139 -17.13 -2.30 -13.70
CA PHE A 139 -18.54 -2.44 -13.39
C PHE A 139 -19.43 -1.39 -14.10
N GLY A 140 -18.85 -0.25 -14.55
CA GLY A 140 -19.62 0.82 -15.19
C GLY A 140 -20.68 1.40 -14.23
N THR A 141 -21.95 1.19 -14.55
CA THR A 141 -23.09 1.63 -13.73
C THR A 141 -23.60 0.57 -12.75
N VAL A 142 -23.06 -0.66 -12.82
CA VAL A 142 -23.47 -1.77 -11.94
C VAL A 142 -22.84 -1.55 -10.56
N ASP A 143 -23.63 -1.74 -9.48
CA ASP A 143 -23.11 -1.72 -8.13
C ASP A 143 -22.13 -2.89 -7.91
N PRO A 144 -20.85 -2.64 -7.61
CA PRO A 144 -19.88 -3.71 -7.43
C PRO A 144 -20.00 -4.45 -6.10
N VAL A 145 -20.61 -3.85 -5.07
CA VAL A 145 -20.70 -4.48 -3.75
C VAL A 145 -21.54 -5.75 -3.82
N GLY A 146 -21.01 -6.83 -3.28
CA GLY A 146 -21.60 -8.17 -3.35
C GLY A 146 -21.34 -8.93 -4.65
N LYS A 147 -20.70 -8.30 -5.65
CA LYS A 147 -20.29 -9.00 -6.89
C LYS A 147 -18.99 -9.76 -6.70
N THR A 148 -18.77 -10.74 -7.55
CA THR A 148 -17.59 -11.61 -7.50
C THR A 148 -16.62 -11.25 -8.62
N LEU A 149 -15.37 -10.95 -8.25
CA LEU A 149 -14.22 -10.88 -9.14
C LEU A 149 -13.54 -12.25 -9.20
N LYS A 150 -13.14 -12.67 -10.38
CA LYS A 150 -12.27 -13.85 -10.54
C LYS A 150 -10.83 -13.37 -10.67
N VAL A 151 -9.97 -13.81 -9.74
CA VAL A 151 -8.56 -13.39 -9.65
C VAL A 151 -7.68 -14.62 -9.66
N ASN A 152 -6.90 -14.83 -10.71
CA ASN A 152 -6.12 -16.05 -10.96
C ASN A 152 -6.93 -17.35 -10.71
N GLY A 153 -8.19 -17.38 -11.14
CA GLY A 153 -9.06 -18.54 -10.95
C GLY A 153 -9.83 -18.58 -9.63
N ASN A 154 -9.44 -17.79 -8.61
CA ASN A 154 -10.12 -17.72 -7.33
C ASN A 154 -11.21 -16.64 -7.34
N ASN A 155 -12.30 -16.88 -6.60
CA ASN A 155 -13.42 -15.96 -6.51
C ASN A 155 -13.29 -15.06 -5.30
N PHE A 156 -13.31 -13.74 -5.52
CA PHE A 156 -13.29 -12.74 -4.45
C PHE A 156 -14.57 -11.91 -4.48
N THR A 157 -15.23 -11.79 -3.36
CA THR A 157 -16.43 -10.94 -3.22
C THR A 157 -16.01 -9.50 -2.96
N VAL A 158 -16.51 -8.56 -3.75
CA VAL A 158 -16.32 -7.12 -3.49
C VAL A 158 -17.17 -6.74 -2.30
N VAL A 159 -16.54 -6.31 -1.20
CA VAL A 159 -17.24 -5.90 0.04
C VAL A 159 -17.34 -4.39 0.20
N GLY A 160 -16.54 -3.64 -0.55
CA GLY A 160 -16.59 -2.19 -0.52
C GLY A 160 -15.91 -1.52 -1.70
N VAL A 161 -16.12 -0.21 -1.79
CA VAL A 161 -15.53 0.68 -2.79
C VAL A 161 -14.95 1.88 -2.06
N TYR A 162 -13.68 2.18 -2.29
CA TYR A 162 -13.06 3.41 -1.81
C TYR A 162 -13.53 4.62 -2.63
N ALA A 163 -13.67 5.75 -1.97
CA ALA A 163 -13.94 7.02 -2.62
C ALA A 163 -12.80 7.42 -3.56
N ALA A 164 -13.12 8.13 -4.62
CA ALA A 164 -12.13 8.76 -5.47
C ALA A 164 -11.29 9.76 -4.66
N ARG A 165 -9.99 9.79 -4.93
CA ARG A 165 -9.09 10.80 -4.38
C ARG A 165 -9.14 12.07 -5.23
N GLY A 166 -9.07 13.22 -4.57
CA GLY A 166 -9.13 14.51 -5.25
C GLY A 166 -10.54 14.99 -5.54
N ASP A 167 -10.63 16.16 -6.17
CA ASP A 167 -11.89 16.80 -6.49
C ASP A 167 -12.58 16.17 -7.71
N GLU A 168 -13.88 16.40 -7.85
CA GLU A 168 -14.64 15.92 -9.00
C GLU A 168 -14.05 16.49 -10.31
N GLY A 169 -13.76 15.58 -11.25
CA GLY A 169 -13.10 15.94 -12.52
C GLY A 169 -11.56 15.90 -12.49
N ASP A 170 -10.93 15.74 -11.34
CA ASP A 170 -9.49 15.56 -11.24
C ASP A 170 -9.04 14.16 -11.67
N ASN A 171 -8.45 14.08 -12.84
CA ASN A 171 -7.98 12.82 -13.39
C ASN A 171 -6.59 12.39 -12.86
N SER A 172 -5.89 13.27 -12.13
CA SER A 172 -4.51 13.01 -11.68
C SER A 172 -4.38 11.87 -10.69
N MET A 173 -5.47 11.53 -9.98
CA MET A 173 -5.50 10.46 -8.98
C MET A 173 -6.06 9.12 -9.51
N LYS A 174 -6.56 9.08 -10.75
CA LYS A 174 -7.19 7.87 -11.32
C LYS A 174 -6.29 6.65 -11.26
N GLN A 175 -5.00 6.80 -11.49
CA GLN A 175 -4.06 5.69 -11.42
C GLN A 175 -4.01 5.08 -10.02
N MET A 176 -4.05 5.91 -8.97
CA MET A 176 -4.07 5.45 -7.58
C MET A 176 -5.42 4.84 -7.20
N ASP A 177 -6.52 5.28 -7.84
CA ASP A 177 -7.87 4.79 -7.59
C ASP A 177 -8.22 3.58 -8.46
N ASN A 178 -7.35 3.22 -9.41
CA ASN A 178 -7.46 1.99 -10.19
C ASN A 178 -6.78 0.84 -9.46
N MET A 179 -7.39 0.38 -8.39
CA MET A 179 -6.80 -0.62 -7.50
C MET A 179 -7.81 -1.63 -6.96
N VAL A 180 -7.29 -2.77 -6.53
CA VAL A 180 -7.99 -3.80 -5.74
C VAL A 180 -7.14 -4.11 -4.51
N VAL A 181 -7.75 -4.13 -3.34
CA VAL A 181 -7.10 -4.45 -2.07
C VAL A 181 -7.69 -5.74 -1.52
N PHE A 182 -6.83 -6.71 -1.28
CA PHE A 182 -7.17 -8.00 -0.69
C PHE A 182 -6.68 -8.07 0.76
N PRO A 183 -7.32 -8.85 1.63
CA PRO A 183 -6.70 -9.25 2.89
C PRO A 183 -5.31 -9.82 2.62
N TYR A 184 -4.30 -9.46 3.40
CA TYR A 184 -2.93 -9.95 3.16
C TYR A 184 -2.84 -11.48 3.19
N THR A 185 -3.75 -12.15 3.86
CA THR A 185 -3.87 -13.60 3.89
C THR A 185 -4.27 -14.21 2.54
N ALA A 186 -4.79 -13.41 1.59
CA ALA A 186 -5.05 -13.84 0.23
C ALA A 186 -3.78 -14.17 -0.57
N SER A 187 -2.59 -13.74 -0.10
CA SER A 187 -1.30 -14.14 -0.68
C SER A 187 -1.12 -15.66 -0.75
N ARG A 188 -1.78 -16.40 0.12
CA ARG A 188 -1.77 -17.88 0.13
C ARG A 188 -2.39 -18.49 -1.13
N VAL A 189 -3.35 -17.83 -1.77
CA VAL A 189 -4.06 -18.32 -2.97
C VAL A 189 -3.72 -17.54 -4.23
N LEU A 190 -3.31 -16.28 -4.10
CA LEU A 190 -2.92 -15.45 -5.25
C LEU A 190 -1.42 -15.53 -5.55
N GLY A 191 -0.66 -16.17 -4.68
CA GLY A 191 0.78 -16.16 -4.73
C GLY A 191 1.35 -14.86 -4.17
N GLY A 192 2.53 -14.94 -3.68
CA GLY A 192 3.26 -13.81 -3.12
C GLY A 192 4.35 -14.31 -2.20
N ALA A 193 5.46 -13.59 -2.21
CA ALA A 193 6.49 -13.77 -1.21
C ALA A 193 5.99 -13.26 0.15
N ARG A 194 6.66 -13.64 1.19
CA ARG A 194 6.55 -13.04 2.51
C ARG A 194 6.70 -11.52 2.42
N PHE A 195 5.90 -10.79 3.19
CA PHE A 195 6.02 -9.35 3.27
C PHE A 195 7.29 -8.95 4.00
N THR A 196 8.06 -8.07 3.38
CA THR A 196 9.29 -7.50 3.95
C THR A 196 9.15 -6.02 4.23
N GLU A 197 8.08 -5.40 3.75
CA GLU A 197 7.80 -3.98 3.93
C GLU A 197 6.43 -3.77 4.54
N TYR A 198 6.34 -2.78 5.41
CA TYR A 198 5.11 -2.42 6.12
C TYR A 198 5.00 -0.90 6.22
N ILE A 199 3.77 -0.40 6.21
CA ILE A 199 3.45 1.00 6.44
C ILE A 199 2.74 1.12 7.78
N VAL A 200 3.30 1.94 8.65
CA VAL A 200 2.68 2.37 9.90
C VAL A 200 2.18 3.80 9.74
N LYS A 201 0.95 4.06 10.12
CA LYS A 201 0.36 5.40 10.17
C LYS A 201 0.43 5.94 11.58
N ALA A 202 1.20 6.99 11.79
CA ALA A 202 1.24 7.73 13.06
C ALA A 202 0.16 8.82 13.10
N ARG A 203 -0.17 9.30 14.31
CA ARG A 203 -1.19 10.33 14.51
C ARG A 203 -0.74 11.69 13.97
N ASP A 204 0.50 12.03 14.22
CA ASP A 204 1.16 13.28 13.83
C ASP A 204 2.68 13.07 13.65
N SER A 205 3.41 14.13 13.35
CA SER A 205 4.85 14.04 13.08
C SER A 205 5.66 13.72 14.35
N GLU A 206 5.23 14.16 15.53
CA GLU A 206 5.89 13.84 16.80
C GLU A 206 5.67 12.37 17.15
N SER A 207 4.44 11.90 17.00
CA SER A 207 4.07 10.49 17.14
C SER A 207 4.82 9.60 16.14
N ALA A 208 5.10 10.08 14.93
CA ALA A 208 5.88 9.33 13.94
C ALA A 208 7.31 9.11 14.41
N ASN A 209 7.97 10.13 14.94
CA ASN A 209 9.32 10.02 15.50
C ASN A 209 9.36 9.05 16.69
N THR A 210 8.36 9.14 17.56
CA THR A 210 8.21 8.24 18.70
C THR A 210 7.96 6.79 18.25
N ALA A 211 7.10 6.59 17.26
CA ALA A 211 6.82 5.26 16.68
C ALA A 211 8.09 4.66 16.03
N ILE A 212 8.89 5.45 15.32
CA ILE A 212 10.19 5.01 14.75
C ILE A 212 11.10 4.46 15.86
N ALA A 213 11.23 5.20 16.98
CA ALA A 213 12.09 4.78 18.08
C ALA A 213 11.59 3.49 18.76
N TYR A 214 10.28 3.38 19.05
CA TYR A 214 9.70 2.21 19.69
C TYR A 214 9.72 0.97 18.79
N ILE A 215 9.33 1.10 17.53
CA ILE A 215 9.36 -0.01 16.56
C ILE A 215 10.79 -0.46 16.31
N GLY A 216 11.75 0.47 16.17
CA GLY A 216 13.16 0.12 16.03
C GLY A 216 13.70 -0.63 17.25
N GLY A 217 13.34 -0.20 18.46
CA GLY A 217 13.68 -0.90 19.70
C GLY A 217 13.08 -2.31 19.78
N PHE A 218 11.83 -2.46 19.37
CA PHE A 218 11.14 -3.76 19.30
C PHE A 218 11.83 -4.70 18.30
N LEU A 219 12.11 -4.23 17.08
CA LEU A 219 12.74 -5.03 16.03
C LEU A 219 14.15 -5.46 16.39
N LYS A 220 14.90 -4.65 17.15
CA LYS A 220 16.22 -5.03 17.68
C LYS A 220 16.18 -6.30 18.51
N GLY A 221 15.07 -6.53 19.23
CA GLY A 221 14.87 -7.75 20.01
C GLY A 221 14.26 -8.90 19.21
N LEU A 222 13.56 -8.58 18.10
CA LEU A 222 12.79 -9.55 17.33
C LEU A 222 13.58 -10.17 16.18
N VAL A 223 14.44 -9.38 15.50
CA VAL A 223 15.23 -9.82 14.37
C VAL A 223 16.60 -10.32 14.87
N PRO A 224 16.93 -11.62 14.71
CA PRO A 224 18.18 -12.18 15.22
C PRO A 224 19.39 -11.58 14.49
N GLN A 225 20.43 -11.26 15.26
CA GLN A 225 21.69 -10.78 14.68
C GLN A 225 22.32 -11.85 13.74
N GLY A 226 22.73 -11.40 12.56
CA GLY A 226 23.38 -12.27 11.57
C GLY A 226 22.43 -13.05 10.66
N SER A 227 21.11 -13.04 10.93
CA SER A 227 20.09 -13.69 10.11
C SER A 227 19.02 -12.74 9.58
N GLY A 228 19.21 -11.44 9.76
CA GLY A 228 18.31 -10.41 9.26
C GLY A 228 18.84 -9.01 9.53
N ASP A 229 18.20 -8.06 8.87
CA ASP A 229 18.38 -6.63 9.05
C ASP A 229 17.03 -5.93 9.00
N TYR A 230 16.91 -4.74 9.55
CA TYR A 230 15.68 -3.96 9.53
C TYR A 230 15.96 -2.46 9.43
N GLU A 231 15.03 -1.74 8.84
CA GLU A 231 15.05 -0.30 8.74
C GLU A 231 13.69 0.27 9.13
N VAL A 232 13.69 1.32 9.96
CA VAL A 232 12.48 2.06 10.35
C VAL A 232 12.73 3.53 10.08
N ARG A 233 11.97 4.14 9.18
CA ARG A 233 12.15 5.53 8.77
C ARG A 233 10.84 6.21 8.44
N ALA A 234 10.83 7.54 8.44
CA ALA A 234 9.72 8.31 7.88
C ALA A 234 9.57 7.99 6.37
N ALA A 235 8.34 7.79 5.90
CA ALA A 235 8.11 7.40 4.51
C ALA A 235 8.46 8.51 3.49
N ASP A 236 8.53 9.76 3.95
CA ASP A 236 8.95 10.94 3.19
C ASP A 236 10.46 11.24 3.26
N TYR A 237 11.22 10.40 3.95
CA TYR A 237 12.68 10.56 4.12
C TYR A 237 13.43 10.81 2.81
N TRP A 238 13.16 10.02 1.78
CA TRP A 238 13.80 10.19 0.47
C TRP A 238 13.43 11.50 -0.20
N GLN A 239 12.22 12.00 0.00
CA GLN A 239 11.78 13.27 -0.54
C GLN A 239 12.48 14.43 0.16
N GLN A 240 12.62 14.37 1.49
CA GLN A 240 13.38 15.34 2.26
C GLN A 240 14.84 15.35 1.82
N TYR A 241 15.47 14.20 1.72
CA TYR A 241 16.85 14.06 1.26
C TYR A 241 17.08 14.61 -0.15
N GLN A 242 16.16 14.34 -1.11
CA GLN A 242 16.25 14.90 -2.45
C GLN A 242 16.09 16.41 -2.46
N ASN A 243 15.14 16.95 -1.69
CA ASN A 243 14.92 18.39 -1.59
C ASN A 243 16.16 19.10 -0.98
N GLU A 244 16.75 18.54 0.04
CA GLU A 244 17.99 19.06 0.63
C GLU A 244 19.15 19.01 -0.38
N SER A 245 19.29 17.92 -1.14
CA SER A 245 20.29 17.78 -2.18
C SER A 245 20.10 18.80 -3.30
N PHE A 246 18.87 19.04 -3.76
CA PHE A 246 18.57 20.07 -4.76
C PHE A 246 18.83 21.48 -4.24
N ASN A 247 18.50 21.76 -2.98
CA ASN A 247 18.77 23.05 -2.37
C ASN A 247 20.29 23.30 -2.25
N MET A 248 21.05 22.28 -1.89
CA MET A 248 22.52 22.33 -1.79
C MET A 248 23.13 22.63 -3.19
N ILE A 249 22.70 21.91 -4.22
CA ILE A 249 23.13 22.13 -5.61
C ILE A 249 22.77 23.55 -6.06
N GLY A 250 21.54 24.02 -5.74
CA GLY A 250 21.09 25.38 -6.03
C GLY A 250 21.94 26.45 -5.36
N MET A 251 22.35 26.24 -4.10
CA MET A 251 23.26 27.15 -3.39
C MET A 251 24.65 27.17 -3.99
N VAL A 252 25.19 26.01 -4.40
CA VAL A 252 26.50 25.91 -5.04
C VAL A 252 26.49 26.60 -6.40
N LEU A 253 25.47 26.38 -7.22
CA LEU A 253 25.35 27.01 -8.54
C LEU A 253 25.02 28.50 -8.46
N GLY A 254 24.20 28.92 -7.48
CA GLY A 254 23.86 30.34 -7.25
C GLY A 254 24.98 31.15 -6.62
N GLY A 255 25.97 30.51 -5.97
CA GLY A 255 27.18 31.15 -5.42
C GLY A 255 28.31 31.34 -6.42
N ILE A 256 28.17 30.85 -7.65
CA ILE A 256 29.14 30.98 -8.75
C ILE A 256 28.78 32.13 -9.72
N ALA A 257 27.62 32.78 -9.54
CA ALA A 257 27.19 33.98 -10.26
C ALA A 257 27.50 35.25 -9.41
#